data_da55474bf00d2a98023c3d12bca9d766
#
_entry.id   da55474bf00d2a98023c3d12bca9d766
#
_cell.length_a   1.000
_cell.length_b   1.000
_cell.length_c   1.000
_cell.angle_alpha   90.00
_cell.angle_beta   90.00
_cell.angle_gamma   90.00
#
_symmetry.space_group_name_H-M   'P 1'
#
loop_
_entity.id
_entity.type
_entity.pdbx_description
1 polymer ?
#
loop_
_entity_poly.entity_id
_entity_poly.type
_entity_poly.pdbx_seq_one_letter_code
_entity_poly.pdbx_strand_id
1 'polypeptide(L)'
;MHTGVTYLLKKNKIDVFTGTAKLKTNTAIEIFKKDGTCESIEGKNIILATGSEPALIRALGYNGKTVITSNEALDLDTIPESLLVIGGGVIGCEFAMIFAELGSKVTIVEAMPSILPMVDKELTKRFSLMLKKRGIAIKTNIMIKAVNESSEGVSAQLENGEEIKAEKVLISIGRTFNTKGLGLEELGIELGSKGEILINDYLETNISGVYAIGDVTNKIQLAHVASAQG
;
A
#
# COMPACT_ATOMS: atom_id res chain seq x y z
N MET A 1 10.08 3.05 17.12
CA MET A 1 8.62 2.74 17.09
C MET A 1 8.30 1.40 17.74
N HIS A 2 8.97 0.30 17.41
CA HIS A 2 8.73 -1.03 18.02
C HIS A 2 8.76 -1.05 19.53
N THR A 3 9.72 -0.38 20.17
CA THR A 3 9.87 -0.36 21.64
C THR A 3 8.66 0.22 22.37
N GLY A 4 8.05 1.29 21.82
CA GLY A 4 6.85 1.92 22.40
C GLY A 4 5.63 1.02 22.34
N VAL A 5 5.38 0.37 21.21
CA VAL A 5 4.25 -0.56 21.03
C VAL A 5 4.41 -1.76 21.97
N THR A 6 5.59 -2.39 22.00
CA THR A 6 5.88 -3.51 22.92
C THR A 6 5.66 -3.14 24.39
N TYR A 7 6.07 -1.93 24.80
CA TYR A 7 5.83 -1.43 26.14
C TYR A 7 4.34 -1.30 26.47
N LEU A 8 3.55 -0.73 25.55
CA LEU A 8 2.10 -0.56 25.71
C LEU A 8 1.37 -1.89 25.81
N LEU A 9 1.70 -2.86 24.94
CA LEU A 9 1.11 -4.20 25.00
C LEU A 9 1.40 -4.88 26.33
N LYS A 10 2.67 -4.86 26.78
CA LYS A 10 3.07 -5.43 28.09
C LYS A 10 2.40 -4.72 29.26
N LYS A 11 2.34 -3.38 29.24
CA LYS A 11 1.68 -2.58 30.30
C LYS A 11 0.20 -2.92 30.44
N ASN A 12 -0.47 -3.18 29.31
CA ASN A 12 -1.88 -3.55 29.28
C ASN A 12 -2.14 -5.06 29.39
N LYS A 13 -1.09 -5.87 29.67
CA LYS A 13 -1.18 -7.33 29.82
C LYS A 13 -1.81 -8.03 28.61
N ILE A 14 -1.42 -7.58 27.41
CA ILE A 14 -1.85 -8.17 26.14
C ILE A 14 -0.81 -9.20 25.75
N ASP A 15 -1.24 -10.45 25.56
CA ASP A 15 -0.39 -11.53 25.06
C ASP A 15 -0.08 -11.32 23.57
N VAL A 16 1.18 -11.50 23.20
CA VAL A 16 1.67 -11.32 21.85
C VAL A 16 2.21 -12.63 21.31
N PHE A 17 1.61 -13.10 20.23
CA PHE A 17 2.03 -14.30 19.52
C PHE A 17 2.66 -13.91 18.19
N THR A 18 3.86 -14.39 17.91
CA THR A 18 4.59 -14.06 16.67
C THR A 18 4.64 -15.24 15.72
N GLY A 19 4.15 -15.05 14.51
CA GLY A 19 4.10 -16.09 13.49
C GLY A 19 3.19 -15.71 12.33
N THR A 20 2.96 -16.67 11.43
CA THR A 20 1.94 -16.55 10.37
C THR A 20 0.64 -17.14 10.90
N ALA A 21 -0.39 -16.30 10.99
CA ALA A 21 -1.69 -16.70 11.51
C ALA A 21 -2.61 -17.22 10.40
N LYS A 22 -3.38 -18.27 10.69
CA LYS A 22 -4.46 -18.78 9.84
C LYS A 22 -5.71 -19.04 10.69
N LEU A 23 -6.85 -18.55 10.24
CA LEU A 23 -8.14 -18.89 10.85
C LEU A 23 -8.44 -20.39 10.65
N LYS A 24 -8.81 -21.05 11.73
CA LYS A 24 -9.28 -22.45 11.71
C LYS A 24 -10.79 -22.53 11.86
N THR A 25 -11.32 -21.72 12.76
CA THR A 25 -12.75 -21.51 12.97
C THR A 25 -13.02 -20.04 13.22
N ASN A 26 -14.27 -19.65 13.43
CA ASN A 26 -14.62 -18.28 13.83
C ASN A 26 -14.19 -17.92 15.26
N THR A 27 -13.60 -18.86 16.01
CA THR A 27 -13.09 -18.66 17.38
C THR A 27 -11.66 -19.16 17.58
N ALA A 28 -11.04 -19.81 16.58
CA ALA A 28 -9.72 -20.42 16.70
C ALA A 28 -8.77 -19.95 15.59
N ILE A 29 -7.53 -19.64 15.98
CA ILE A 29 -6.43 -19.23 15.09
C ILE A 29 -5.26 -20.19 15.29
N GLU A 30 -4.70 -20.69 14.19
CA GLU A 30 -3.43 -21.42 14.16
C GLU A 30 -2.29 -20.43 13.85
N ILE A 31 -1.19 -20.55 14.59
CA ILE A 31 -0.02 -19.69 14.47
C ILE A 31 1.19 -20.55 14.12
N PHE A 32 1.69 -20.38 12.90
CA PHE A 32 2.86 -21.08 12.38
C PHE A 32 4.11 -20.24 12.67
N LYS A 33 5.00 -20.75 13.51
CA LYS A 33 6.25 -20.09 13.91
C LYS A 33 7.38 -20.36 12.93
N LYS A 34 8.41 -19.52 12.96
CA LYS A 34 9.61 -19.67 12.08
C LYS A 34 10.41 -20.95 12.34
N ASP A 35 10.31 -21.52 13.54
CA ASP A 35 10.96 -22.78 13.93
C ASP A 35 10.19 -24.03 13.45
N GLY A 36 9.10 -23.86 12.72
CA GLY A 36 8.26 -24.93 12.20
C GLY A 36 7.20 -25.41 13.18
N THR A 37 7.13 -24.89 14.40
CA THR A 37 6.08 -25.23 15.35
C THR A 37 4.78 -24.52 15.03
N CYS A 38 3.65 -25.16 15.40
CA CYS A 38 2.33 -24.59 15.28
C CYS A 38 1.65 -24.61 16.66
N GLU A 39 1.02 -23.50 17.02
CA GLU A 39 0.17 -23.43 18.19
C GLU A 39 -1.21 -22.90 17.83
N SER A 40 -2.22 -23.27 18.62
CA SER A 40 -3.59 -22.79 18.43
C SER A 40 -4.03 -21.97 19.63
N ILE A 41 -4.67 -20.84 19.33
CA ILE A 41 -5.29 -19.98 20.36
C ILE A 41 -6.78 -19.86 20.07
N GLU A 42 -7.57 -19.64 21.11
CA GLU A 42 -9.00 -19.45 21.02
C GLU A 42 -9.42 -18.10 21.59
N GLY A 43 -10.41 -17.49 20.98
CA GLY A 43 -11.01 -16.24 21.42
C GLY A 43 -12.50 -16.19 21.09
N LYS A 44 -13.25 -15.43 21.87
CA LYS A 44 -14.70 -15.23 21.62
C LYS A 44 -14.96 -14.49 20.34
N ASN A 45 -14.10 -13.54 20.00
CA ASN A 45 -14.17 -12.72 18.79
C ASN A 45 -12.77 -12.65 18.18
N ILE A 46 -12.73 -12.52 16.87
CA ILE A 46 -11.49 -12.35 16.10
C ILE A 46 -11.57 -11.05 15.32
N ILE A 47 -10.53 -10.22 15.37
CA ILE A 47 -10.40 -9.00 14.59
C ILE A 47 -9.26 -9.19 13.57
N LEU A 48 -9.59 -9.11 12.29
CA LEU A 48 -8.65 -9.14 11.18
C LEU A 48 -8.15 -7.73 10.90
N ALA A 49 -6.88 -7.46 11.19
CA ALA A 49 -6.24 -6.16 11.00
C ALA A 49 -4.95 -6.31 10.17
N THR A 50 -5.00 -7.13 9.13
CA THR A 50 -3.83 -7.57 8.35
C THR A 50 -3.35 -6.52 7.36
N GLY A 51 -4.13 -5.46 7.14
CA GLY A 51 -3.73 -4.29 6.35
C GLY A 51 -3.59 -4.55 4.86
N SER A 52 -2.70 -3.80 4.23
CA SER A 52 -2.46 -3.83 2.79
C SER A 52 -0.99 -3.59 2.47
N GLU A 53 -0.60 -3.91 1.23
CA GLU A 53 0.74 -3.66 0.69
C GLU A 53 0.67 -2.89 -0.63
N PRO A 54 1.77 -2.24 -1.07
CA PRO A 54 1.81 -1.62 -2.38
C PRO A 54 1.48 -2.61 -3.50
N ALA A 55 0.57 -2.22 -4.40
CA ALA A 55 0.24 -3.04 -5.55
C ALA A 55 1.41 -3.07 -6.54
N LEU A 56 1.74 -4.25 -7.04
CA LEU A 56 2.82 -4.48 -7.99
C LEU A 56 2.28 -5.04 -9.29
N ILE A 57 2.75 -4.49 -10.41
CA ILE A 57 2.56 -5.04 -11.76
C ILE A 57 3.90 -5.57 -12.23
N ARG A 58 3.94 -6.83 -12.63
CA ARG A 58 5.18 -7.51 -13.05
C ARG A 58 5.93 -6.76 -14.17
N ALA A 59 5.21 -6.17 -15.11
CA ALA A 59 5.78 -5.41 -16.21
C ALA A 59 6.54 -4.14 -15.80
N LEU A 60 6.30 -3.64 -14.57
CA LEU A 60 6.99 -2.46 -14.05
C LEU A 60 8.35 -2.79 -13.38
N GLY A 61 8.76 -4.07 -13.35
CA GLY A 61 10.11 -4.46 -13.00
C GLY A 61 10.55 -4.15 -11.57
N TYR A 62 9.62 -4.19 -10.59
CA TYR A 62 9.96 -3.97 -9.18
C TYR A 62 11.13 -4.84 -8.74
N ASN A 63 12.14 -4.23 -8.12
CA ASN A 63 13.35 -4.90 -7.63
C ASN A 63 13.81 -4.41 -6.24
N GLY A 64 13.12 -3.44 -5.64
CA GLY A 64 13.44 -2.86 -4.33
C GLY A 64 14.70 -2.00 -4.29
N LYS A 65 15.29 -1.64 -5.45
CA LYS A 65 16.54 -0.84 -5.55
C LYS A 65 16.38 0.39 -6.43
N THR A 66 16.17 0.19 -7.71
CA THR A 66 15.97 1.25 -8.72
C THR A 66 14.49 1.43 -9.04
N VAL A 67 13.73 0.35 -9.02
CA VAL A 67 12.27 0.36 -9.11
C VAL A 67 11.71 -0.05 -7.73
N ILE A 68 11.17 0.92 -7.04
CA ILE A 68 10.80 0.86 -5.62
C ILE A 68 9.33 1.11 -5.39
N THR A 69 8.85 0.79 -4.20
CA THR A 69 7.55 1.18 -3.67
C THR A 69 7.69 2.25 -2.59
N SER A 70 6.56 2.63 -1.98
CA SER A 70 6.56 3.52 -0.82
C SER A 70 7.36 2.96 0.37
N ASN A 71 7.50 1.64 0.48
CA ASN A 71 8.26 1.03 1.57
C ASN A 71 9.75 1.40 1.47
N GLU A 72 10.37 1.12 0.33
CA GLU A 72 11.78 1.41 0.10
C GLU A 72 12.03 2.92 0.00
N ALA A 73 11.06 3.70 -0.52
CA ALA A 73 11.19 5.14 -0.63
C ALA A 73 11.33 5.85 0.71
N LEU A 74 10.80 5.25 1.81
CA LEU A 74 10.95 5.77 3.17
C LEU A 74 12.32 5.45 3.80
N ASP A 75 13.03 4.45 3.26
CA ASP A 75 14.31 3.97 3.80
C ASP A 75 15.51 4.29 2.88
N LEU A 76 15.34 5.21 1.93
CA LEU A 76 16.44 5.62 1.06
C LEU A 76 17.52 6.39 1.83
N ASP A 77 18.76 5.92 1.76
CA ASP A 77 19.92 6.58 2.36
C ASP A 77 20.36 7.86 1.61
N THR A 78 19.98 7.96 0.33
CA THR A 78 20.35 9.09 -0.54
C THR A 78 19.14 9.58 -1.33
N ILE A 79 19.10 10.91 -1.54
CA ILE A 79 18.08 11.54 -2.36
C ILE A 79 18.45 11.32 -3.84
N PRO A 80 17.59 10.68 -4.66
CA PRO A 80 17.87 10.49 -6.07
C PRO A 80 17.85 11.82 -6.83
N GLU A 81 18.73 12.00 -7.81
CA GLU A 81 18.75 13.20 -8.67
C GLU A 81 17.44 13.33 -9.47
N SER A 82 16.85 12.19 -9.86
CA SER A 82 15.57 12.16 -10.58
C SER A 82 14.71 11.00 -10.15
N LEU A 83 13.39 11.26 -10.02
CA LEU A 83 12.39 10.29 -9.61
C LEU A 83 11.21 10.28 -10.61
N LEU A 84 10.93 9.13 -11.18
CA LEU A 84 9.70 8.89 -11.92
C LEU A 84 8.68 8.25 -10.98
N VAL A 85 7.53 8.89 -10.80
CA VAL A 85 6.41 8.38 -10.00
C VAL A 85 5.35 7.81 -10.93
N ILE A 86 5.09 6.50 -10.82
CA ILE A 86 4.03 5.80 -11.57
C ILE A 86 2.79 5.73 -10.68
N GLY A 87 1.76 6.48 -11.07
CA GLY A 87 0.51 6.63 -10.33
C GLY A 87 0.43 7.98 -9.61
N GLY A 88 -0.56 8.77 -10.00
CA GLY A 88 -0.86 10.10 -9.47
C GLY A 88 -1.90 10.09 -8.34
N GLY A 89 -2.02 9.00 -7.58
CA GLY A 89 -2.83 8.91 -6.37
C GLY A 89 -2.23 9.70 -5.20
N VAL A 90 -2.83 9.58 -4.01
CA VAL A 90 -2.40 10.30 -2.80
C VAL A 90 -0.92 10.02 -2.50
N ILE A 91 -0.55 8.74 -2.40
CA ILE A 91 0.83 8.30 -2.10
C ILE A 91 1.81 8.86 -3.14
N GLY A 92 1.51 8.72 -4.43
CA GLY A 92 2.38 9.21 -5.49
C GLY A 92 2.57 10.72 -5.45
N CYS A 93 1.51 11.49 -5.20
CA CYS A 93 1.59 12.94 -5.06
C CYS A 93 2.36 13.38 -3.82
N GLU A 94 2.20 12.70 -2.68
CA GLU A 94 2.95 12.99 -1.45
C GLU A 94 4.44 12.76 -1.63
N PHE A 95 4.85 11.60 -2.15
CA PHE A 95 6.26 11.34 -2.44
C PHE A 95 6.83 12.28 -3.50
N ALA A 96 6.04 12.60 -4.54
CA ALA A 96 6.48 13.57 -5.55
C ALA A 96 6.79 14.94 -4.95
N MET A 97 5.97 15.41 -4.01
CA MET A 97 6.22 16.66 -3.29
C MET A 97 7.46 16.58 -2.39
N ILE A 98 7.58 15.49 -1.61
CA ILE A 98 8.71 15.29 -0.69
C ILE A 98 10.02 15.30 -1.48
N PHE A 99 10.15 14.49 -2.52
CA PHE A 99 11.38 14.39 -3.29
C PHE A 99 11.68 15.64 -4.10
N ALA A 100 10.67 16.34 -4.62
CA ALA A 100 10.88 17.63 -5.28
C ALA A 100 11.40 18.70 -4.30
N GLU A 101 10.88 18.76 -3.07
CA GLU A 101 11.35 19.66 -2.03
C GLU A 101 12.79 19.34 -1.58
N LEU A 102 13.16 18.05 -1.62
CA LEU A 102 14.52 17.56 -1.36
C LEU A 102 15.49 17.79 -2.54
N GLY A 103 15.01 18.31 -3.68
CA GLY A 103 15.83 18.67 -4.83
C GLY A 103 15.82 17.68 -6.00
N SER A 104 15.07 16.57 -5.93
CA SER A 104 14.93 15.64 -7.05
C SER A 104 14.15 16.27 -8.20
N LYS A 105 14.53 15.96 -9.45
CA LYS A 105 13.72 16.22 -10.64
C LYS A 105 12.60 15.17 -10.72
N VAL A 106 11.35 15.56 -10.44
CA VAL A 106 10.24 14.63 -10.33
C VAL A 106 9.30 14.69 -11.54
N THR A 107 8.92 13.51 -12.04
CA THR A 107 7.87 13.35 -13.07
C THR A 107 6.83 12.37 -12.56
N ILE A 108 5.54 12.76 -12.59
CA ILE A 108 4.41 11.88 -12.32
C ILE A 108 3.83 11.41 -13.66
N VAL A 109 3.60 10.11 -13.80
CA VAL A 109 2.86 9.52 -14.92
C VAL A 109 1.60 8.83 -14.37
N GLU A 110 0.44 9.24 -14.88
CA GLU A 110 -0.87 8.78 -14.44
C GLU A 110 -1.70 8.31 -15.64
N ALA A 111 -2.26 7.10 -15.55
CA ALA A 111 -3.10 6.52 -16.58
C ALA A 111 -4.47 7.22 -16.70
N MET A 112 -4.98 7.75 -15.59
CA MET A 112 -6.25 8.46 -15.55
C MET A 112 -6.13 9.89 -16.12
N PRO A 113 -7.25 10.54 -16.48
CA PRO A 113 -7.25 11.92 -16.99
C PRO A 113 -6.70 12.98 -16.05
N SER A 114 -6.65 12.69 -14.75
CA SER A 114 -6.13 13.60 -13.73
C SER A 114 -5.44 12.83 -12.61
N ILE A 115 -4.50 13.47 -11.94
CA ILE A 115 -4.03 13.00 -10.63
C ILE A 115 -5.17 13.08 -9.63
N LEU A 116 -5.09 12.32 -8.53
CA LEU A 116 -6.11 12.28 -7.46
C LEU A 116 -7.54 12.09 -8.00
N PRO A 117 -7.83 11.04 -8.80
CA PRO A 117 -9.10 10.91 -9.51
C PRO A 117 -10.34 10.80 -8.60
N MET A 118 -10.14 10.52 -7.31
CA MET A 118 -11.21 10.43 -6.30
C MET A 118 -11.50 11.77 -5.61
N VAL A 119 -10.73 12.83 -5.91
CA VAL A 119 -10.88 14.17 -5.31
C VAL A 119 -11.67 15.07 -6.25
N ASP A 120 -12.33 16.08 -5.71
CA ASP A 120 -13.04 17.10 -6.48
C ASP A 120 -12.16 17.69 -7.60
N LYS A 121 -12.75 17.83 -8.79
CA LYS A 121 -12.02 18.22 -10.01
C LYS A 121 -11.40 19.62 -9.94
N GLU A 122 -12.05 20.55 -9.26
CA GLU A 122 -11.51 21.92 -9.12
C GLU A 122 -10.32 21.93 -8.17
N LEU A 123 -10.40 21.20 -7.05
CA LEU A 123 -9.29 21.02 -6.12
C LEU A 123 -8.11 20.33 -6.82
N THR A 124 -8.36 19.25 -7.56
CA THR A 124 -7.33 18.54 -8.32
C THR A 124 -6.64 19.43 -9.35
N LYS A 125 -7.40 20.26 -10.07
CA LYS A 125 -6.84 21.22 -11.02
C LYS A 125 -5.92 22.24 -10.34
N ARG A 126 -6.34 22.82 -9.24
CA ARG A 126 -5.54 23.77 -8.44
C ARG A 126 -4.27 23.12 -7.89
N PHE A 127 -4.41 21.91 -7.38
CA PHE A 127 -3.29 21.12 -6.88
C PHE A 127 -2.28 20.78 -7.97
N SER A 128 -2.74 20.35 -9.15
CA SER A 128 -1.87 20.10 -10.31
C SER A 128 -1.07 21.34 -10.73
N LEU A 129 -1.70 22.53 -10.71
CA LEU A 129 -1.03 23.78 -11.00
C LEU A 129 0.04 24.12 -9.93
N MET A 130 -0.25 23.84 -8.67
CA MET A 130 0.70 24.02 -7.58
C MET A 130 1.92 23.11 -7.73
N LEU A 131 1.70 21.81 -8.05
CA LEU A 131 2.80 20.86 -8.30
C LEU A 131 3.69 21.31 -9.48
N LYS A 132 3.06 21.74 -10.59
CA LYS A 132 3.80 22.27 -11.75
C LYS A 132 4.64 23.52 -11.40
N LYS A 133 4.11 24.43 -10.58
CA LYS A 133 4.87 25.59 -10.09
C LYS A 133 6.08 25.20 -9.22
N ARG A 134 6.03 24.04 -8.58
CA ARG A 134 7.16 23.45 -7.83
C ARG A 134 8.11 22.62 -8.69
N GLY A 135 7.97 22.69 -10.02
CA GLY A 135 8.86 22.00 -10.96
C GLY A 135 8.52 20.51 -11.19
N ILE A 136 7.41 20.01 -10.65
CA ILE A 136 7.00 18.61 -10.85
C ILE A 136 6.31 18.50 -12.22
N ALA A 137 6.86 17.67 -13.11
CA ALA A 137 6.22 17.34 -14.38
C ALA A 137 5.07 16.35 -14.16
N ILE A 138 3.94 16.58 -14.83
CA ILE A 138 2.76 15.70 -14.72
C ILE A 138 2.30 15.32 -16.12
N LYS A 139 2.24 14.01 -16.39
CA LYS A 139 1.71 13.40 -17.60
C LYS A 139 0.50 12.55 -17.22
N THR A 140 -0.64 12.84 -17.78
CA THR A 140 -1.91 12.14 -17.54
C THR A 140 -2.45 11.53 -18.83
N ASN A 141 -3.45 10.63 -18.76
CA ASN A 141 -3.98 9.85 -19.89
C ASN A 141 -2.91 9.03 -20.60
N ILE A 142 -1.94 8.50 -19.88
CA ILE A 142 -0.88 7.72 -20.49
C ILE A 142 -0.36 6.65 -19.53
N MET A 143 -0.19 5.44 -20.04
CA MET A 143 0.33 4.31 -19.27
C MET A 143 1.81 4.05 -19.60
N ILE A 144 2.51 3.48 -18.61
CA ILE A 144 3.84 2.93 -18.80
C ILE A 144 3.69 1.47 -19.23
N LYS A 145 4.31 1.13 -20.37
CA LYS A 145 4.32 -0.24 -20.92
C LYS A 145 5.35 -1.12 -20.23
N ALA A 146 6.53 -0.58 -20.04
CA ALA A 146 7.67 -1.31 -19.48
C ALA A 146 8.65 -0.36 -18.79
N VAL A 147 9.38 -0.90 -17.84
CA VAL A 147 10.49 -0.24 -17.18
C VAL A 147 11.73 -1.13 -17.36
N ASN A 148 12.81 -0.55 -17.86
CA ASN A 148 14.06 -1.23 -18.13
C ASN A 148 15.18 -0.59 -17.28
N GLU A 149 16.00 -1.40 -16.68
CA GLU A 149 17.20 -0.94 -15.99
C GLU A 149 18.39 -0.80 -16.93
N SER A 150 19.25 0.14 -16.63
CA SER A 150 20.56 0.32 -17.26
C SER A 150 21.61 0.70 -16.22
N SER A 151 22.86 0.76 -16.61
CA SER A 151 23.94 1.26 -15.76
C SER A 151 23.79 2.74 -15.35
N GLU A 152 22.95 3.49 -16.06
CA GLU A 152 22.72 4.93 -15.87
C GLU A 152 21.39 5.23 -15.12
N GLY A 153 20.70 4.19 -14.61
CA GLY A 153 19.40 4.32 -13.96
C GLY A 153 18.30 3.53 -14.65
N VAL A 154 17.12 4.08 -14.72
CA VAL A 154 15.92 3.41 -15.23
C VAL A 154 15.33 4.17 -16.41
N SER A 155 14.86 3.44 -17.42
CA SER A 155 14.14 3.95 -18.57
C SER A 155 12.73 3.39 -18.58
N ALA A 156 11.72 4.25 -18.58
CA ALA A 156 10.32 3.87 -18.67
C ALA A 156 9.75 4.21 -20.05
N GLN A 157 9.21 3.20 -20.74
CA GLN A 157 8.54 3.36 -22.03
C GLN A 157 7.05 3.62 -21.85
N LEU A 158 6.56 4.71 -22.40
CA LEU A 158 5.15 5.06 -22.44
C LEU A 158 4.45 4.45 -23.65
N GLU A 159 3.11 4.33 -23.60
CA GLU A 159 2.33 3.75 -24.72
C GLU A 159 2.40 4.58 -26.01
N ASN A 160 2.64 5.88 -25.93
CA ASN A 160 2.81 6.76 -27.09
C ASN A 160 4.21 6.68 -27.73
N GLY A 161 5.09 5.81 -27.21
CA GLY A 161 6.47 5.64 -27.70
C GLY A 161 7.48 6.60 -27.05
N GLU A 162 7.04 7.52 -26.18
CA GLU A 162 7.95 8.38 -25.42
C GLU A 162 8.71 7.57 -24.38
N GLU A 163 9.94 7.98 -24.08
CA GLU A 163 10.80 7.39 -23.07
C GLU A 163 11.10 8.44 -21.98
N ILE A 164 11.00 8.02 -20.72
CA ILE A 164 11.37 8.83 -19.57
C ILE A 164 12.51 8.12 -18.84
N LYS A 165 13.63 8.82 -18.68
CA LYS A 165 14.77 8.35 -17.88
C LYS A 165 14.74 8.96 -16.49
N ALA A 166 15.07 8.16 -15.49
CA ALA A 166 15.21 8.58 -14.10
C ALA A 166 16.22 7.71 -13.37
N GLU A 167 16.77 8.20 -12.27
CA GLU A 167 17.63 7.41 -11.41
C GLU A 167 16.83 6.33 -10.68
N LYS A 168 15.62 6.69 -10.21
CA LYS A 168 14.69 5.74 -9.57
C LYS A 168 13.27 5.88 -10.09
N VAL A 169 12.53 4.79 -9.96
CA VAL A 169 11.09 4.73 -10.25
C VAL A 169 10.34 4.34 -8.98
N LEU A 170 9.34 5.12 -8.59
CA LEU A 170 8.41 4.81 -7.51
C LEU A 170 7.10 4.29 -8.09
N ILE A 171 6.73 3.06 -7.76
CA ILE A 171 5.43 2.47 -8.09
C ILE A 171 4.42 2.83 -7.00
N SER A 172 3.36 3.58 -7.36
CA SER A 172 2.29 4.04 -6.46
C SER A 172 0.90 3.92 -7.09
N ILE A 173 0.63 2.77 -7.72
CA ILE A 173 -0.59 2.47 -8.51
C ILE A 173 -1.76 1.93 -7.71
N GLY A 174 -1.66 1.92 -6.39
CA GLY A 174 -2.68 1.42 -5.47
C GLY A 174 -2.12 0.43 -4.44
N ARG A 175 -3.03 -0.26 -3.77
CA ARG A 175 -2.70 -1.21 -2.70
C ARG A 175 -3.40 -2.55 -2.92
N THR A 176 -2.78 -3.62 -2.46
CA THR A 176 -3.31 -4.99 -2.44
C THR A 176 -3.57 -5.38 -0.99
N PHE A 177 -4.70 -6.03 -0.72
CA PHE A 177 -5.11 -6.39 0.64
C PHE A 177 -4.48 -7.71 1.08
N ASN A 178 -4.05 -7.76 2.34
CA ASN A 178 -3.41 -8.93 2.92
C ASN A 178 -4.46 -9.95 3.40
N THR A 179 -5.12 -10.61 2.45
CA THR A 179 -6.19 -11.59 2.68
C THR A 179 -5.79 -13.02 2.35
N LYS A 180 -4.69 -13.19 1.60
CA LYS A 180 -4.22 -14.51 1.16
C LYS A 180 -3.61 -15.32 2.31
N GLY A 181 -3.92 -16.62 2.35
CA GLY A 181 -3.33 -17.55 3.30
C GLY A 181 -3.88 -17.45 4.73
N LEU A 182 -4.89 -16.61 4.96
CA LEU A 182 -5.50 -16.42 6.27
C LEU A 182 -6.60 -17.46 6.61
N GLY A 183 -6.97 -18.35 5.70
CA GLY A 183 -8.07 -19.29 5.91
C GLY A 183 -9.46 -18.69 5.72
N LEU A 184 -9.56 -17.54 5.03
CA LEU A 184 -10.84 -16.83 4.85
C LEU A 184 -11.82 -17.61 3.97
N GLU A 185 -11.32 -18.15 2.87
CA GLU A 185 -12.12 -18.91 1.89
C GLU A 185 -12.67 -20.20 2.52
N GLU A 186 -11.84 -20.90 3.31
CA GLU A 186 -12.21 -22.14 4.01
C GLU A 186 -13.34 -21.90 5.03
N LEU A 187 -13.40 -20.71 5.63
CA LEU A 187 -14.48 -20.32 6.54
C LEU A 187 -15.67 -19.66 5.84
N GLY A 188 -15.59 -19.44 4.53
CA GLY A 188 -16.63 -18.76 3.77
C GLY A 188 -16.74 -17.26 4.06
N ILE A 189 -15.65 -16.60 4.46
CA ILE A 189 -15.62 -15.14 4.61
C ILE A 189 -15.67 -14.50 3.24
N GLU A 190 -16.62 -13.60 3.04
CA GLU A 190 -16.85 -12.93 1.77
C GLU A 190 -15.79 -11.85 1.49
N LEU A 191 -15.21 -11.94 0.28
CA LEU A 191 -14.26 -10.95 -0.24
C LEU A 191 -14.90 -10.14 -1.36
N GLY A 192 -14.51 -8.87 -1.45
CA GLY A 192 -14.89 -7.99 -2.55
C GLY A 192 -14.08 -8.23 -3.82
N SER A 193 -14.40 -7.49 -4.87
CA SER A 193 -13.82 -7.67 -6.21
C SER A 193 -12.31 -7.38 -6.28
N LYS A 194 -11.77 -6.63 -5.33
CA LYS A 194 -10.33 -6.33 -5.21
C LYS A 194 -9.62 -7.23 -4.19
N GLY A 195 -10.34 -8.17 -3.57
CA GLY A 195 -9.82 -9.07 -2.54
C GLY A 195 -9.88 -8.48 -1.13
N GLU A 196 -10.59 -7.39 -0.91
CA GLU A 196 -10.87 -6.82 0.41
C GLU A 196 -11.87 -7.66 1.19
N ILE A 197 -11.83 -7.61 2.52
CA ILE A 197 -12.82 -8.26 3.38
C ILE A 197 -14.10 -7.41 3.43
N LEU A 198 -15.23 -8.00 3.07
CA LEU A 198 -16.53 -7.33 3.17
C LEU A 198 -17.00 -7.29 4.62
N ILE A 199 -17.50 -6.12 5.05
CA ILE A 199 -17.97 -5.87 6.41
C ILE A 199 -19.27 -5.08 6.39
N ASN A 200 -20.08 -5.26 7.44
CA ASN A 200 -21.25 -4.43 7.73
C ASN A 200 -20.84 -3.13 8.46
N ASP A 201 -21.84 -2.32 8.85
CA ASP A 201 -21.61 -1.03 9.55
C ASP A 201 -21.04 -1.20 10.97
N TYR A 202 -21.04 -2.40 11.52
CA TYR A 202 -20.43 -2.75 12.81
C TYR A 202 -19.05 -3.41 12.65
N LEU A 203 -18.47 -3.34 11.45
CA LEU A 203 -17.17 -3.92 11.10
C LEU A 203 -17.15 -5.47 11.15
N GLU A 204 -18.30 -6.12 11.27
CA GLU A 204 -18.44 -7.57 11.31
C GLU A 204 -18.49 -8.12 9.87
N THR A 205 -17.82 -9.23 9.64
CA THR A 205 -17.91 -9.99 8.38
C THR A 205 -19.25 -10.73 8.28
N ASN A 206 -19.45 -11.50 7.22
CA ASN A 206 -20.59 -12.42 7.12
C ASN A 206 -20.52 -13.62 8.10
N ILE A 207 -19.39 -13.78 8.82
CA ILE A 207 -19.20 -14.82 9.84
C ILE A 207 -19.28 -14.18 11.21
N SER A 208 -20.26 -14.59 12.02
CA SER A 208 -20.50 -14.02 13.35
C SER A 208 -19.29 -14.18 14.27
N GLY A 209 -18.92 -13.09 14.98
CA GLY A 209 -17.78 -13.02 15.87
C GLY A 209 -16.45 -12.76 15.14
N VAL A 210 -16.45 -12.62 13.81
CA VAL A 210 -15.25 -12.27 13.03
C VAL A 210 -15.42 -10.86 12.45
N TYR A 211 -14.53 -9.96 12.83
CA TYR A 211 -14.51 -8.56 12.44
C TYR A 211 -13.28 -8.27 11.56
N ALA A 212 -13.35 -7.20 10.77
CA ALA A 212 -12.18 -6.70 10.04
C ALA A 212 -12.12 -5.17 10.11
N ILE A 213 -10.89 -4.64 10.29
CA ILE A 213 -10.63 -3.20 10.44
C ILE A 213 -9.44 -2.75 9.59
N GLY A 214 -9.39 -1.45 9.33
CA GLY A 214 -8.30 -0.81 8.59
C GLY A 214 -8.29 -1.13 7.11
N ASP A 215 -7.10 -1.07 6.50
CA ASP A 215 -6.92 -1.14 5.06
C ASP A 215 -7.52 -2.39 4.42
N VAL A 216 -7.49 -3.54 5.12
CA VAL A 216 -7.97 -4.82 4.58
C VAL A 216 -9.45 -4.80 4.20
N THR A 217 -10.22 -3.82 4.71
CA THR A 217 -11.64 -3.63 4.39
C THR A 217 -11.88 -2.73 3.18
N ASN A 218 -10.86 -2.05 2.67
CA ASN A 218 -10.94 -1.08 1.57
C ASN A 218 -11.96 0.07 1.79
N LYS A 219 -12.35 0.34 3.02
CA LYS A 219 -13.28 1.46 3.32
C LYS A 219 -12.54 2.80 3.35
N ILE A 220 -11.70 3.00 4.34
CA ILE A 220 -10.85 4.20 4.49
C ILE A 220 -9.45 3.75 4.90
N GLN A 221 -8.48 3.97 4.02
CA GLN A 221 -7.09 3.51 4.20
C GLN A 221 -6.27 4.58 4.95
N LEU A 222 -6.63 4.85 6.21
CA LEU A 222 -5.98 5.82 7.08
C LEU A 222 -5.73 5.19 8.46
N ALA A 223 -4.50 5.30 8.95
CA ALA A 223 -4.06 4.68 10.20
C ALA A 223 -4.92 5.08 11.42
N HIS A 224 -5.28 6.38 11.53
CA HIS A 224 -6.12 6.86 12.63
C HIS A 224 -7.57 6.36 12.54
N VAL A 225 -8.08 6.09 11.32
CA VAL A 225 -9.40 5.47 11.15
C VAL A 225 -9.35 4.02 11.60
N ALA A 226 -8.32 3.27 11.19
CA ALA A 226 -8.12 1.90 11.65
C ALA A 226 -8.03 1.81 13.19
N SER A 227 -7.33 2.76 13.83
CA SER A 227 -7.26 2.84 15.29
C SER A 227 -8.61 3.14 15.95
N ALA A 228 -9.45 3.95 15.32
CA ALA A 228 -10.79 4.25 15.83
C ALA A 228 -11.79 3.11 15.61
N GLN A 229 -11.52 2.24 14.64
CA GLN A 229 -12.32 1.04 14.37
C GLN A 229 -12.06 -0.07 15.38
N GLY A 230 -10.83 -0.17 15.90
CA GLY A 230 -10.43 -1.16 16.92
C GLY A 230 -10.77 -0.72 18.34
#